data_bd4b498f15ad90eb7c71792c774e61de
#
_entry.id   bd4b498f15ad90eb7c71792c774e61de
#
_cell.length_a   1.000
_cell.length_b   1.000
_cell.length_c   1.000
_cell.angle_alpha   90.00
_cell.angle_beta   90.00
_cell.angle_gamma   90.00
#
_symmetry.space_group_name_H-M   'P 1'
#
loop_
_entity.id
_entity.type
_entity.pdbx_description
1 polymer ?
#
loop_
_entity_poly.entity_id
_entity_poly.type
_entity_poly.pdbx_seq_one_letter_code
_entity_poly.pdbx_strand_id
1 'polypeptide(L)'
;VSSLKKGEILLIQNTRYEDLIGKKESTCNEELAKYWASLGDIFINDAYGTCHRKHASNVGIANYLPSGIGFLVEEEIHKIDGILEEDTHPFVVIMGGAKVHDKIKVIKNLIQKCDLLLIGGGMAYTFLAARNYPIGKSILDEESTEFCKEILSTYEEKIILPIDHLVSG
;
A
#
# COMPACT_ATOMS: atom_id res chain seq x y z
N VAL A 1 6.99 32.47 -5.32
CA VAL A 1 5.52 32.52 -5.21
C VAL A 1 5.02 33.96 -5.26
N SER A 2 5.54 34.87 -4.43
CA SER A 2 5.08 36.28 -4.33
C SER A 2 5.11 37.07 -5.66
N SER A 3 5.84 36.64 -6.67
CA SER A 3 5.92 37.26 -8.00
C SER A 3 4.99 36.65 -9.03
N LEU A 4 4.27 35.57 -8.69
CA LEU A 4 3.34 34.89 -9.61
C LEU A 4 2.15 35.78 -9.94
N LYS A 5 1.78 35.82 -11.22
CA LYS A 5 0.58 36.48 -11.73
C LYS A 5 -0.55 35.48 -11.90
N LYS A 6 -1.76 36.01 -12.03
CA LYS A 6 -2.95 35.19 -12.30
C LYS A 6 -2.75 34.31 -13.56
N GLY A 7 -2.91 33.02 -13.43
CA GLY A 7 -2.76 32.02 -14.49
C GLY A 7 -1.34 31.47 -14.66
N GLU A 8 -0.36 31.96 -13.91
CA GLU A 8 0.99 31.41 -13.92
C GLU A 8 1.10 30.19 -13.00
N ILE A 9 1.96 29.24 -13.39
CA ILE A 9 2.23 28.00 -12.66
C ILE A 9 3.69 27.98 -12.27
N LEU A 10 3.97 27.61 -11.02
CA LEU A 10 5.31 27.36 -10.51
C LEU A 10 5.47 25.89 -10.18
N LEU A 11 6.35 25.20 -10.88
CA LEU A 11 6.81 23.87 -10.51
C LEU A 11 8.02 24.02 -9.58
N ILE A 12 7.87 23.56 -8.36
CA ILE A 12 8.97 23.56 -7.39
C ILE A 12 9.78 22.28 -7.48
N GLN A 13 10.95 22.26 -6.85
CA GLN A 13 11.83 21.11 -6.74
C GLN A 13 11.18 20.01 -5.89
N ASN A 14 11.67 18.79 -6.03
CA ASN A 14 11.24 17.65 -5.25
C ASN A 14 11.30 17.97 -3.74
N THR A 15 10.18 17.83 -3.04
CA THR A 15 10.07 18.14 -1.60
C THR A 15 11.02 17.32 -0.73
N ARG A 16 11.47 16.14 -1.21
CA ARG A 16 12.44 15.29 -0.53
C ARG A 16 13.85 15.89 -0.43
N TYR A 17 14.14 17.00 -1.13
CA TYR A 17 15.37 17.76 -0.88
C TYR A 17 15.47 18.28 0.57
N GLU A 18 14.33 18.52 1.21
CA GLU A 18 14.25 18.90 2.61
C GLU A 18 14.65 17.77 3.59
N ASP A 19 14.85 16.55 3.08
CA ASP A 19 15.37 15.43 3.84
C ASP A 19 16.89 15.31 3.84
N LEU A 20 17.59 16.04 2.98
CA LEU A 20 19.06 16.01 2.91
C LEU A 20 19.70 16.43 4.23
N ILE A 21 19.06 17.35 4.96
CA ILE A 21 19.51 17.78 6.28
C ILE A 21 18.33 17.65 7.26
N GLY A 22 18.43 16.68 8.18
CA GLY A 22 17.49 16.55 9.30
C GLY A 22 16.15 15.86 8.97
N LYS A 23 15.97 15.30 7.77
CA LYS A 23 14.75 14.53 7.34
C LYS A 23 13.44 15.29 7.57
N LYS A 24 13.43 16.60 7.37
CA LYS A 24 12.30 17.48 7.69
C LYS A 24 11.03 17.12 6.96
N GLU A 25 11.12 16.71 5.68
CA GLU A 25 9.97 16.29 4.88
C GLU A 25 9.38 14.98 5.41
N SER A 26 10.21 13.93 5.51
CA SER A 26 9.74 12.58 5.89
C SER A 26 9.33 12.45 7.36
N THR A 27 9.77 13.34 8.24
CA THR A 27 9.36 13.37 9.65
C THR A 27 8.18 14.30 9.92
N CYS A 28 7.61 14.89 8.87
CA CYS A 28 6.51 15.87 8.99
C CYS A 28 6.89 17.03 9.92
N ASN A 29 8.08 17.63 9.70
CA ASN A 29 8.55 18.73 10.52
C ASN A 29 7.56 19.90 10.48
N GLU A 30 7.20 20.41 11.65
CA GLU A 30 6.14 21.42 11.79
C GLU A 30 6.51 22.77 11.15
N GLU A 31 7.76 23.20 11.29
CA GLU A 31 8.22 24.48 10.70
C GLU A 31 8.18 24.40 9.17
N LEU A 32 8.62 23.26 8.59
CA LEU A 32 8.57 23.04 7.17
C LEU A 32 7.12 22.97 6.66
N ALA A 33 6.24 22.30 7.40
CA ALA A 33 4.82 22.24 7.07
C ALA A 33 4.15 23.63 7.05
N LYS A 34 4.43 24.46 8.04
CA LYS A 34 3.99 25.87 8.09
C LYS A 34 4.55 26.69 6.92
N TYR A 35 5.81 26.47 6.59
CA TYR A 35 6.44 27.14 5.45
C TYR A 35 5.73 26.77 4.15
N TRP A 36 5.53 25.46 3.88
CA TRP A 36 4.80 25.02 2.70
C TRP A 36 3.37 25.59 2.66
N ALA A 37 2.66 25.56 3.78
CA ALA A 37 1.32 26.12 3.88
C ALA A 37 1.28 27.63 3.62
N SER A 38 2.32 28.37 3.98
CA SER A 38 2.39 29.82 3.73
C SER A 38 2.49 30.21 2.25
N LEU A 39 2.71 29.24 1.37
CA LEU A 39 2.85 29.49 -0.08
C LEU A 39 1.53 29.51 -0.84
N GLY A 40 0.41 29.16 -0.20
CA GLY A 40 -0.90 29.12 -0.85
C GLY A 40 -2.05 29.31 0.12
N ASP A 41 -3.28 29.35 -0.42
CA ASP A 41 -4.51 29.54 0.35
C ASP A 41 -5.32 28.27 0.49
N ILE A 42 -5.13 27.32 -0.44
CA ILE A 42 -5.81 26.02 -0.50
C ILE A 42 -4.77 24.98 -0.88
N PHE A 43 -4.87 23.79 -0.25
CA PHE A 43 -4.04 22.64 -0.56
C PHE A 43 -4.84 21.55 -1.24
N ILE A 44 -4.36 21.06 -2.39
CA ILE A 44 -4.94 19.90 -3.07
C ILE A 44 -3.87 18.80 -3.13
N ASN A 45 -4.15 17.68 -2.51
CA ASN A 45 -3.28 16.50 -2.60
C ASN A 45 -3.71 15.63 -3.78
N ASP A 46 -2.88 15.59 -4.81
CA ASP A 46 -3.08 14.73 -5.98
C ASP A 46 -1.91 13.75 -6.20
N ALA A 47 -1.17 13.46 -5.12
CA ALA A 47 -0.01 12.57 -5.13
C ALA A 47 -0.34 11.24 -4.46
N TYR A 48 -1.18 10.41 -5.11
CA TYR A 48 -1.66 9.13 -4.56
C TYR A 48 -0.53 8.23 -4.05
N GLY A 49 0.56 8.08 -4.80
CA GLY A 49 1.71 7.24 -4.42
C GLY A 49 2.36 7.60 -3.07
N THR A 50 2.13 8.80 -2.54
CA THR A 50 2.67 9.27 -1.26
C THR A 50 1.61 9.48 -0.18
N CYS A 51 0.33 9.29 -0.46
CA CYS A 51 -0.77 9.50 0.48
C CYS A 51 -0.66 8.66 1.76
N HIS A 52 -0.01 7.49 1.68
CA HIS A 52 0.21 6.60 2.82
C HIS A 52 1.31 7.10 3.79
N ARG A 53 2.01 8.20 3.45
CA ARG A 53 3.13 8.73 4.24
C ARG A 53 2.73 10.00 4.97
N LYS A 54 3.10 10.09 6.25
CA LYS A 54 2.96 11.32 7.03
C LYS A 54 4.15 12.26 6.76
N HIS A 55 4.08 12.99 5.64
CA HIS A 55 5.10 13.96 5.24
C HIS A 55 4.67 15.41 5.47
N ALA A 56 5.65 16.35 5.53
CA ALA A 56 5.36 17.78 5.70
C ALA A 56 4.56 18.34 4.51
N SER A 57 4.88 17.91 3.27
CA SER A 57 4.22 18.37 2.03
C SER A 57 2.85 17.76 1.77
N ASN A 58 2.37 16.83 2.60
CA ASN A 58 1.00 16.31 2.50
C ASN A 58 0.24 16.50 3.80
N VAL A 59 0.38 15.62 4.79
CA VAL A 59 -0.31 15.73 6.09
C VAL A 59 0.04 17.04 6.81
N GLY A 60 1.31 17.47 6.70
CA GLY A 60 1.77 18.69 7.34
C GLY A 60 1.02 19.93 6.85
N ILE A 61 0.95 20.16 5.54
CA ILE A 61 0.25 21.31 4.94
C ILE A 61 -1.25 21.29 5.30
N ALA A 62 -1.86 20.10 5.23
CA ALA A 62 -3.29 19.92 5.49
C ALA A 62 -3.72 20.32 6.92
N ASN A 63 -2.80 20.43 7.87
CA ASN A 63 -3.09 20.91 9.20
C ASN A 63 -3.26 22.45 9.28
N TYR A 64 -2.87 23.19 8.23
CA TYR A 64 -2.82 24.65 8.23
C TYR A 64 -3.67 25.30 7.15
N LEU A 65 -4.12 24.54 6.16
CA LEU A 65 -4.92 25.05 5.04
C LEU A 65 -6.21 24.26 4.84
N PRO A 66 -7.25 24.90 4.31
CA PRO A 66 -8.34 24.16 3.68
C PRO A 66 -7.79 23.20 2.65
N SER A 67 -8.13 21.92 2.78
CA SER A 67 -7.50 20.87 2.00
C SER A 67 -8.52 19.94 1.35
N GLY A 68 -8.18 19.43 0.17
CA GLY A 68 -8.95 18.45 -0.56
C GLY A 68 -8.04 17.47 -1.29
N ILE A 69 -8.67 16.50 -1.95
CA ILE A 69 -7.99 15.59 -2.87
C ILE A 69 -8.12 16.08 -4.31
N GLY A 70 -7.14 15.76 -5.15
CA GLY A 70 -7.20 16.00 -6.58
C GLY A 70 -7.84 14.83 -7.32
N PHE A 71 -8.02 14.99 -8.63
CA PHE A 71 -8.73 14.02 -9.48
C PHE A 71 -8.06 12.66 -9.56
N LEU A 72 -6.72 12.59 -9.53
CA LEU A 72 -6.00 11.31 -9.52
C LEU A 72 -6.28 10.53 -8.25
N VAL A 73 -6.22 11.19 -7.10
CA VAL A 73 -6.49 10.54 -5.80
C VAL A 73 -7.96 10.12 -5.71
N GLU A 74 -8.88 10.96 -6.19
CA GLU A 74 -10.30 10.64 -6.27
C GLU A 74 -10.56 9.40 -7.14
N GLU A 75 -9.98 9.34 -8.34
CA GLU A 75 -10.12 8.21 -9.25
C GLU A 75 -9.59 6.90 -8.63
N GLU A 76 -8.43 6.95 -7.97
CA GLU A 76 -7.84 5.78 -7.29
C GLU A 76 -8.72 5.29 -6.14
N ILE A 77 -9.27 6.20 -5.34
CA ILE A 77 -10.20 5.86 -4.25
C ILE A 77 -11.45 5.19 -4.84
N HIS A 78 -12.07 5.80 -5.85
CA HIS A 78 -13.28 5.23 -6.47
C HIS A 78 -13.03 3.83 -7.05
N LYS A 79 -11.87 3.60 -7.70
CA LYS A 79 -11.53 2.28 -8.23
C LYS A 79 -11.35 1.25 -7.13
N ILE A 80 -10.66 1.62 -6.03
CA ILE A 80 -10.42 0.68 -4.91
C ILE A 80 -11.72 0.39 -4.16
N ASP A 81 -12.48 1.42 -3.84
CA ASP A 81 -13.76 1.27 -3.13
C ASP A 81 -14.77 0.50 -3.99
N GLY A 82 -14.83 0.79 -5.31
CA GLY A 82 -15.68 0.06 -6.25
C GLY A 82 -15.40 -1.44 -6.24
N ILE A 83 -14.13 -1.86 -6.25
CA ILE A 83 -13.77 -3.30 -6.18
C ILE A 83 -14.23 -3.94 -4.86
N LEU A 84 -14.23 -3.18 -3.76
CA LEU A 84 -14.57 -3.69 -2.44
C LEU A 84 -16.08 -3.65 -2.14
N GLU A 85 -16.82 -2.76 -2.80
CA GLU A 85 -18.25 -2.50 -2.58
C GLU A 85 -19.14 -3.13 -3.66
N GLU A 86 -18.63 -3.25 -4.89
CA GLU A 86 -19.38 -3.86 -5.99
C GLU A 86 -19.42 -5.38 -5.83
N ASP A 87 -20.63 -5.94 -5.98
CA ASP A 87 -20.89 -7.40 -6.00
C ASP A 87 -20.50 -8.00 -7.37
N THR A 88 -19.31 -7.60 -7.85
CA THR A 88 -18.80 -8.01 -9.16
C THR A 88 -18.03 -9.33 -9.04
N HIS A 89 -18.58 -10.41 -9.54
CA HIS A 89 -17.98 -11.73 -9.55
C HIS A 89 -17.62 -12.20 -10.98
N PRO A 90 -16.51 -12.94 -11.16
CA PRO A 90 -15.60 -13.42 -10.13
C PRO A 90 -14.62 -12.34 -9.65
N PHE A 91 -14.48 -12.15 -8.32
CA PHE A 91 -13.46 -11.34 -7.72
C PHE A 91 -12.24 -12.20 -7.37
N VAL A 92 -11.18 -12.07 -8.15
CA VAL A 92 -9.93 -12.84 -8.00
C VAL A 92 -8.84 -11.96 -7.44
N VAL A 93 -8.24 -12.38 -6.34
CA VAL A 93 -7.12 -11.68 -5.69
C VAL A 93 -5.83 -12.45 -5.94
N ILE A 94 -4.79 -11.76 -6.40
CA ILE A 94 -3.44 -12.31 -6.54
C ILE A 94 -2.53 -11.64 -5.52
N MET A 95 -1.91 -12.43 -4.66
CA MET A 95 -1.00 -11.94 -3.63
C MET A 95 0.37 -12.61 -3.74
N GLY A 96 1.40 -11.80 -3.56
CA GLY A 96 2.78 -12.26 -3.55
C GLY A 96 3.64 -11.41 -2.60
N GLY A 97 4.82 -11.90 -2.31
CA GLY A 97 5.78 -11.24 -1.42
C GLY A 97 6.66 -12.26 -0.70
N ALA A 98 7.57 -11.78 0.14
CA ALA A 98 8.49 -12.65 0.86
C ALA A 98 7.86 -13.24 2.13
N LYS A 99 7.12 -12.43 2.91
CA LYS A 99 6.58 -12.80 4.22
C LYS A 99 5.06 -12.71 4.25
N VAL A 100 4.43 -13.67 4.93
CA VAL A 100 2.98 -13.71 5.17
C VAL A 100 2.60 -12.74 6.28
N HIS A 101 3.44 -12.60 7.32
CA HIS A 101 3.18 -11.77 8.49
C HIS A 101 2.71 -10.36 8.14
N ASP A 102 3.39 -9.71 7.20
CA ASP A 102 3.08 -8.34 6.78
C ASP A 102 1.70 -8.21 6.10
N LYS A 103 1.11 -9.32 5.68
CA LYS A 103 -0.14 -9.38 4.89
C LYS A 103 -1.30 -10.09 5.58
N ILE A 104 -1.13 -10.58 6.81
CA ILE A 104 -2.17 -11.32 7.55
C ILE A 104 -3.50 -10.57 7.58
N LYS A 105 -3.47 -9.27 7.91
CA LYS A 105 -4.69 -8.45 7.98
C LYS A 105 -5.37 -8.31 6.61
N VAL A 106 -4.56 -8.15 5.57
CA VAL A 106 -5.06 -8.01 4.19
C VAL A 106 -5.68 -9.34 3.73
N ILE A 107 -5.00 -10.46 3.98
CA ILE A 107 -5.51 -11.80 3.65
C ILE A 107 -6.86 -12.04 4.35
N LYS A 108 -6.95 -11.78 5.67
CA LYS A 108 -8.19 -11.97 6.44
C LYS A 108 -9.36 -11.15 5.90
N ASN A 109 -9.11 -9.94 5.44
CA ASN A 109 -10.16 -9.07 4.92
C ASN A 109 -10.59 -9.47 3.50
N LEU A 110 -9.63 -9.80 2.63
CA LEU A 110 -9.91 -10.09 1.24
C LEU A 110 -10.49 -11.50 1.03
N ILE A 111 -10.05 -12.51 1.80
CA ILE A 111 -10.51 -13.90 1.64
C ILE A 111 -12.01 -14.06 1.88
N GLN A 112 -12.60 -13.19 2.69
CA GLN A 112 -14.05 -13.20 2.94
C GLN A 112 -14.84 -12.67 1.75
N LYS A 113 -14.26 -11.75 0.97
CA LYS A 113 -14.90 -11.05 -0.14
C LYS A 113 -14.60 -11.67 -1.49
N CYS A 114 -13.40 -12.22 -1.70
CA CYS A 114 -12.98 -12.77 -2.98
C CYS A 114 -13.54 -14.16 -3.24
N ASP A 115 -13.67 -14.51 -4.51
CA ASP A 115 -14.00 -15.88 -4.95
C ASP A 115 -12.76 -16.77 -4.95
N LEU A 116 -11.60 -16.21 -5.35
CA LEU A 116 -10.33 -16.92 -5.39
C LEU A 116 -9.20 -16.03 -4.87
N LEU A 117 -8.29 -16.64 -4.11
CA LEU A 117 -7.05 -16.03 -3.64
C LEU A 117 -5.86 -16.84 -4.16
N LEU A 118 -5.14 -16.30 -5.12
CA LEU A 118 -3.93 -16.88 -5.68
C LEU A 118 -2.72 -16.39 -4.87
N ILE A 119 -1.98 -17.31 -4.28
CA ILE A 119 -0.78 -17.01 -3.49
C ILE A 119 0.45 -17.36 -4.29
N GLY A 120 1.32 -16.36 -4.52
CA GLY A 120 2.60 -16.53 -5.24
C GLY A 120 3.79 -15.98 -4.48
N GLY A 121 4.97 -15.99 -5.13
CA GLY A 121 6.21 -15.50 -4.54
C GLY A 121 6.67 -16.29 -3.32
N GLY A 122 7.57 -15.70 -2.53
CA GLY A 122 8.17 -16.36 -1.35
C GLY A 122 7.16 -16.75 -0.27
N MET A 123 6.07 -16.00 -0.13
CA MET A 123 5.02 -16.33 0.85
C MET A 123 4.32 -17.66 0.55
N ALA A 124 4.30 -18.11 -0.72
CA ALA A 124 3.71 -19.40 -1.08
C ALA A 124 4.39 -20.57 -0.36
N TYR A 125 5.70 -20.48 -0.07
CA TYR A 125 6.41 -21.53 0.64
C TYR A 125 5.92 -21.73 2.07
N THR A 126 5.51 -20.66 2.76
CA THR A 126 4.91 -20.78 4.10
C THR A 126 3.57 -21.50 4.05
N PHE A 127 2.75 -21.23 3.03
CA PHE A 127 1.50 -21.97 2.79
C PHE A 127 1.74 -23.43 2.42
N LEU A 128 2.76 -23.71 1.58
CA LEU A 128 3.14 -25.08 1.24
C LEU A 128 3.66 -25.85 2.45
N ALA A 129 4.49 -25.22 3.28
CA ALA A 129 4.96 -25.80 4.55
C ALA A 129 3.78 -26.10 5.50
N ALA A 130 2.80 -25.22 5.57
CA ALA A 130 1.57 -25.42 6.34
C ALA A 130 0.76 -26.65 5.85
N ARG A 131 0.87 -27.01 4.55
CA ARG A 131 0.33 -28.26 3.96
C ARG A 131 1.29 -29.45 4.08
N ASN A 132 2.39 -29.32 4.84
CA ASN A 132 3.44 -30.34 5.03
C ASN A 132 4.22 -30.69 3.75
N TYR A 133 4.26 -29.80 2.75
CA TYR A 133 5.16 -29.96 1.62
C TYR A 133 6.59 -29.59 2.00
N PRO A 134 7.61 -30.35 1.55
CA PRO A 134 9.00 -30.00 1.77
C PRO A 134 9.37 -28.77 0.94
N ILE A 135 9.87 -27.73 1.57
CA ILE A 135 10.25 -26.47 0.91
C ILE A 135 11.78 -26.29 0.76
N GLY A 136 12.57 -27.26 1.19
CA GLY A 136 14.03 -27.23 1.12
C GLY A 136 14.61 -26.05 1.90
N LYS A 137 15.46 -25.26 1.23
CA LYS A 137 16.07 -24.03 1.78
C LYS A 137 15.32 -22.76 1.40
N SER A 138 14.09 -22.89 0.89
CA SER A 138 13.27 -21.73 0.54
C SER A 138 12.91 -20.91 1.77
N ILE A 139 12.57 -19.63 1.53
CA ILE A 139 12.19 -18.73 2.61
C ILE A 139 10.96 -19.26 3.35
N LEU A 140 11.01 -19.26 4.68
CA LEU A 140 9.90 -19.66 5.55
C LEU A 140 9.62 -18.54 6.56
N ASP A 141 8.36 -18.19 6.69
CA ASP A 141 7.85 -17.33 7.76
C ASP A 141 7.23 -18.21 8.84
N GLU A 142 8.07 -18.70 9.77
CA GLU A 142 7.68 -19.68 10.80
C GLU A 142 6.54 -19.17 11.68
N GLU A 143 6.58 -17.88 12.05
CA GLU A 143 5.57 -17.26 12.91
C GLU A 143 4.17 -17.26 12.29
N SER A 144 4.10 -17.27 10.95
CA SER A 144 2.83 -17.26 10.22
C SER A 144 2.32 -18.66 9.84
N THR A 145 3.04 -19.74 10.16
CA THR A 145 2.67 -21.11 9.74
C THR A 145 1.31 -21.54 10.31
N GLU A 146 1.04 -21.25 11.57
CA GLU A 146 -0.25 -21.60 12.20
C GLU A 146 -1.41 -20.80 11.57
N PHE A 147 -1.19 -19.53 11.29
CA PHE A 147 -2.16 -18.73 10.53
C PHE A 147 -2.44 -19.32 9.15
N CYS A 148 -1.40 -19.76 8.43
CA CYS A 148 -1.58 -20.39 7.11
C CYS A 148 -2.38 -21.69 7.20
N LYS A 149 -2.18 -22.51 8.25
CA LYS A 149 -2.98 -23.72 8.49
C LYS A 149 -4.45 -23.39 8.74
N GLU A 150 -4.71 -22.40 9.61
CA GLU A 150 -6.07 -21.94 9.93
C GLU A 150 -6.80 -21.48 8.65
N ILE A 151 -6.19 -20.61 7.87
CA ILE A 151 -6.78 -20.07 6.65
C ILE A 151 -6.99 -21.15 5.60
N LEU A 152 -6.01 -22.04 5.39
CA LEU A 152 -6.14 -23.17 4.46
C LEU A 152 -7.29 -24.11 4.86
N SER A 153 -7.45 -24.41 6.16
CA SER A 153 -8.53 -25.29 6.62
C SER A 153 -9.91 -24.66 6.47
N THR A 154 -10.01 -23.33 6.58
CA THR A 154 -11.28 -22.60 6.55
C THR A 154 -11.72 -22.26 5.13
N TYR A 155 -10.77 -21.98 4.23
CA TYR A 155 -11.01 -21.45 2.87
C TYR A 155 -10.28 -22.24 1.79
N GLU A 156 -10.15 -23.55 1.95
CA GLU A 156 -9.37 -24.42 1.05
C GLU A 156 -9.76 -24.25 -0.41
N GLU A 157 -11.08 -24.19 -0.70
CA GLU A 157 -11.60 -24.06 -2.06
C GLU A 157 -11.30 -22.72 -2.72
N LYS A 158 -11.03 -21.68 -1.92
CA LYS A 158 -10.71 -20.34 -2.42
C LYS A 158 -9.22 -20.11 -2.64
N ILE A 159 -8.33 -20.86 -1.98
CA ILE A 159 -6.88 -20.62 -2.00
C ILE A 159 -6.19 -21.49 -3.03
N ILE A 160 -5.60 -20.84 -4.01
CA ILE A 160 -4.80 -21.50 -5.04
C ILE A 160 -3.33 -21.23 -4.78
N LEU A 161 -2.56 -22.31 -4.60
CA LEU A 161 -1.11 -22.28 -4.47
C LEU A 161 -0.45 -22.71 -5.79
N PRO A 162 0.80 -22.31 -6.06
CA PRO A 162 1.56 -22.81 -7.19
C PRO A 162 1.62 -24.33 -7.20
N ILE A 163 1.50 -24.93 -8.38
CA ILE A 163 1.56 -26.38 -8.59
C ILE A 163 2.98 -26.87 -8.83
N ASP A 164 3.88 -25.98 -9.26
CA ASP A 164 5.29 -26.25 -9.50
C ASP A 164 6.16 -25.01 -9.20
N HIS A 165 7.46 -25.21 -9.12
CA HIS A 165 8.43 -24.18 -8.83
C HIS A 165 9.71 -24.39 -9.64
N LEU A 166 10.21 -23.29 -10.22
CA LEU A 166 11.56 -23.29 -10.76
C LEU A 166 12.56 -23.12 -9.61
N VAL A 167 13.40 -24.12 -9.40
CA VAL A 167 14.39 -24.13 -8.30
C VAL A 167 15.80 -24.09 -8.86
N SER A 168 16.75 -23.51 -8.10
CA SER A 168 18.18 -23.62 -8.35
C SER A 168 18.80 -24.59 -7.36
N GLY A 169 19.77 -25.39 -7.85
CA GLY A 169 20.55 -26.30 -7.01
C GLY A 169 21.63 -25.57 -6.20
#